data_a1f5da1cefc153fb8d88ff988736a205
#
_entry.id   a1f5da1cefc153fb8d88ff988736a205
#
_cell.length_a   1.000
_cell.length_b   1.000
_cell.length_c   1.000
_cell.angle_alpha   90.00
_cell.angle_beta   90.00
_cell.angle_gamma   90.00
#
_symmetry.space_group_name_H-M   'P 1'
#
loop_
_entity.id
_entity.type
_entity.pdbx_description
1 polymer ?
#
loop_
_entity_poly.entity_id
_entity_poly.type
_entity_poly.pdbx_seq_one_letter_code
_entity_poly.pdbx_strand_id
1 'polypeptide(L)'
;MLRCLTLLLILLASMAGARAQTSAPSPSTLCRAAIAAAEREYGLPAGLLAAIGRVESGRRDPETGERGPWPWTMNAEGRGKFFRTRAEAVAEVRQLRADGMRLIDVGCMQINLHHHPNAFASLEEAFDPLSNARYAARFLKDLNATRGDWMRSAANYHSNTPERAAAYLAAVEAQLPEARREAGLAPSWNPGWNPAGRAPGGAATRLTMGRPM
;
A
#
# COMPACT_ATOMS: atom_id res chain seq x y z
N MET A 1 64.32 -25.31 2.45
CA MET A 1 63.58 -24.04 2.65
C MET A 1 62.62 -23.64 1.52
N LEU A 2 62.76 -24.19 0.30
CA LEU A 2 61.93 -23.82 -0.87
C LEU A 2 60.49 -24.46 -0.89
N ARG A 3 60.28 -25.58 -0.19
CA ARG A 3 59.01 -26.30 -0.14
C ARG A 3 57.96 -25.70 0.82
N CYS A 4 58.33 -24.90 1.80
CA CYS A 4 57.40 -24.22 2.72
C CYS A 4 56.84 -22.94 2.14
N LEU A 5 57.52 -22.28 1.20
CA LEU A 5 57.05 -21.03 0.60
C LEU A 5 55.92 -21.24 -0.41
N THR A 6 55.90 -22.38 -1.10
CA THR A 6 54.84 -22.72 -2.09
C THR A 6 53.52 -23.08 -1.45
N LEU A 7 53.50 -23.65 -0.25
CA LEU A 7 52.28 -23.98 0.49
C LEU A 7 51.59 -22.73 1.07
N LEU A 8 52.34 -21.68 1.43
CA LEU A 8 51.78 -20.43 1.96
C LEU A 8 51.09 -19.58 0.88
N LEU A 9 51.59 -19.64 -0.37
CA LEU A 9 50.99 -18.92 -1.50
C LEU A 9 49.64 -19.52 -1.99
N ILE A 10 49.42 -20.81 -1.79
CA ILE A 10 48.16 -21.49 -2.18
C ILE A 10 47.05 -21.20 -1.18
N LEU A 11 47.37 -20.96 0.11
CA LEU A 11 46.36 -20.62 1.12
C LEU A 11 45.79 -19.18 1.00
N LEU A 12 46.55 -18.26 0.39
CA LEU A 12 46.12 -16.86 0.20
C LEU A 12 45.18 -16.64 -1.01
N ALA A 13 45.10 -17.59 -1.93
CA ALA A 13 44.26 -17.50 -3.12
C ALA A 13 42.77 -17.88 -2.89
N SER A 14 42.43 -18.45 -1.73
CA SER A 14 41.09 -18.98 -1.45
C SER A 14 40.12 -17.98 -0.78
N MET A 15 40.52 -16.72 -0.60
CA MET A 15 39.63 -15.66 -0.13
C MET A 15 38.99 -14.87 -1.31
N ALA A 16 38.66 -15.54 -2.40
CA ALA A 16 37.81 -14.99 -3.43
C ALA A 16 36.39 -14.85 -2.83
N GLY A 17 36.04 -13.61 -2.46
CA GLY A 17 34.90 -13.24 -1.70
C GLY A 17 33.59 -13.83 -2.23
N ALA A 18 32.87 -14.50 -1.37
CA ALA A 18 31.47 -14.75 -1.54
C ALA A 18 30.76 -13.37 -1.62
N ARG A 19 30.60 -12.85 -2.85
CA ARG A 19 29.68 -11.75 -3.09
C ARG A 19 28.31 -12.26 -2.68
N ALA A 20 27.80 -11.77 -1.57
CA ALA A 20 26.39 -11.91 -1.25
C ALA A 20 25.60 -11.36 -2.45
N GLN A 21 24.98 -12.26 -3.22
CA GLN A 21 24.02 -11.87 -4.24
C GLN A 21 22.86 -11.25 -3.48
N THR A 22 22.80 -9.93 -3.42
CA THR A 22 21.60 -9.24 -2.99
C THR A 22 20.53 -9.54 -4.06
N SER A 23 19.66 -10.49 -3.77
CA SER A 23 18.49 -10.75 -4.62
C SER A 23 17.71 -9.44 -4.77
N ALA A 24 17.24 -9.16 -5.98
CA ALA A 24 16.38 -7.99 -6.20
C ALA A 24 15.19 -8.06 -5.24
N PRO A 25 14.74 -6.90 -4.70
CA PRO A 25 13.60 -6.88 -3.79
C PRO A 25 12.36 -7.47 -4.47
N SER A 26 11.58 -8.24 -3.73
CA SER A 26 10.35 -8.82 -4.27
C SER A 26 9.38 -7.71 -4.71
N PRO A 27 8.52 -7.95 -5.71
CA PRO A 27 7.54 -6.97 -6.17
C PRO A 27 6.66 -6.43 -5.03
N SER A 28 6.25 -7.27 -4.11
CA SER A 28 5.47 -6.87 -2.94
C SER A 28 6.26 -5.90 -2.03
N THR A 29 7.57 -6.10 -1.88
CA THR A 29 8.43 -5.19 -1.13
C THR A 29 8.52 -3.81 -1.78
N LEU A 30 8.50 -3.73 -3.11
CA LEU A 30 8.47 -2.44 -3.82
C LEU A 30 7.20 -1.63 -3.49
N CYS A 31 6.02 -2.26 -3.50
CA CYS A 31 4.78 -1.59 -3.08
C CYS A 31 4.83 -1.16 -1.61
N ARG A 32 5.24 -2.04 -0.69
CA ARG A 32 5.33 -1.70 0.74
C ARG A 32 6.22 -0.49 0.99
N ALA A 33 7.41 -0.48 0.38
CA ALA A 33 8.35 0.65 0.52
C ALA A 33 7.77 1.95 -0.05
N ALA A 34 7.15 1.90 -1.24
CA ALA A 34 6.53 3.03 -1.89
C ALA A 34 5.35 3.61 -1.09
N ILE A 35 4.47 2.74 -0.60
CA ILE A 35 3.32 3.12 0.21
C ILE A 35 3.76 3.76 1.53
N ALA A 36 4.72 3.16 2.23
CA ALA A 36 5.26 3.73 3.46
C ALA A 36 5.95 5.09 3.24
N ALA A 37 6.61 5.28 2.10
CA ALA A 37 7.19 6.57 1.73
C ALA A 37 6.10 7.62 1.48
N ALA A 38 5.04 7.26 0.74
CA ALA A 38 3.91 8.14 0.46
C ALA A 38 3.11 8.49 1.72
N GLU A 39 2.87 7.55 2.63
CA GLU A 39 2.22 7.84 3.93
C GLU A 39 2.97 8.94 4.70
N ARG A 40 4.30 8.82 4.80
CA ARG A 40 5.12 9.83 5.48
C ARG A 40 5.12 11.17 4.77
N GLU A 41 5.28 11.16 3.44
CA GLU A 41 5.35 12.38 2.60
C GLU A 41 4.06 13.21 2.70
N TYR A 42 2.90 12.55 2.72
CA TYR A 42 1.60 13.21 2.76
C TYR A 42 1.02 13.37 4.16
N GLY A 43 1.69 12.86 5.20
CA GLY A 43 1.26 12.96 6.60
C GLY A 43 -0.01 12.16 6.88
N LEU A 44 -0.16 10.99 6.27
CA LEU A 44 -1.31 10.12 6.48
C LEU A 44 -1.20 9.35 7.81
N PRO A 45 -2.31 8.90 8.40
CA PRO A 45 -2.28 8.00 9.54
C PRO A 45 -1.49 6.72 9.20
N ALA A 46 -0.51 6.40 10.04
CA ALA A 46 0.41 5.31 9.78
C ALA A 46 -0.31 3.95 9.64
N GLY A 47 -0.03 3.26 8.54
CA GLY A 47 -0.61 1.97 8.18
C GLY A 47 -1.96 2.06 7.45
N LEU A 48 -2.56 3.25 7.29
CA LEU A 48 -3.86 3.37 6.62
C LEU A 48 -3.75 3.11 5.11
N LEU A 49 -2.82 3.78 4.44
CA LEU A 49 -2.60 3.58 2.99
C LEU A 49 -2.06 2.17 2.72
N ALA A 50 -1.25 1.62 3.63
CA ALA A 50 -0.77 0.24 3.55
C ALA A 50 -1.94 -0.77 3.66
N ALA A 51 -2.89 -0.55 4.55
CA ALA A 51 -4.10 -1.38 4.64
C ALA A 51 -4.95 -1.31 3.37
N ILE A 52 -5.13 -0.10 2.80
CA ILE A 52 -5.79 0.10 1.50
C ILE A 52 -5.07 -0.70 0.41
N GLY A 53 -3.74 -0.55 0.25
CA GLY A 53 -2.98 -1.27 -0.76
C GLY A 53 -3.07 -2.79 -0.64
N ARG A 54 -3.18 -3.34 0.58
CA ARG A 54 -3.41 -4.77 0.82
C ARG A 54 -4.79 -5.23 0.39
N VAL A 55 -5.81 -4.37 0.47
CA VAL A 55 -7.16 -4.64 -0.07
C VAL A 55 -7.14 -4.57 -1.59
N GLU A 56 -6.52 -3.53 -2.17
CA GLU A 56 -6.56 -3.23 -3.59
C GLU A 56 -5.81 -4.25 -4.46
N SER A 57 -4.58 -4.57 -4.08
CA SER A 57 -3.70 -5.40 -4.92
C SER A 57 -3.04 -6.55 -4.17
N GLY A 58 -3.54 -6.87 -2.97
CA GLY A 58 -2.94 -7.87 -2.11
C GLY A 58 -3.01 -9.28 -2.67
N ARG A 59 -1.83 -9.88 -2.87
CA ARG A 59 -1.68 -11.28 -3.25
C ARG A 59 -0.61 -11.99 -2.43
N ARG A 60 -0.59 -13.31 -2.47
CA ARG A 60 0.54 -14.08 -1.96
C ARG A 60 1.67 -14.04 -2.99
N ASP A 61 2.84 -13.61 -2.55
CA ASP A 61 4.06 -13.66 -3.36
C ASP A 61 4.43 -15.12 -3.62
N PRO A 62 4.59 -15.55 -4.88
CA PRO A 62 4.88 -16.93 -5.19
C PRO A 62 6.29 -17.38 -4.76
N GLU A 63 7.22 -16.45 -4.55
CA GLU A 63 8.60 -16.75 -4.18
C GLU A 63 8.81 -16.76 -2.66
N THR A 64 8.21 -15.78 -1.96
CA THR A 64 8.39 -15.64 -0.50
C THR A 64 7.25 -16.23 0.32
N GLY A 65 6.08 -16.46 -0.30
CA GLY A 65 4.86 -16.88 0.39
C GLY A 65 4.19 -15.77 1.21
N GLU A 66 4.79 -14.61 1.34
CA GLU A 66 4.22 -13.47 2.06
C GLU A 66 3.03 -12.84 1.30
N ARG A 67 2.05 -12.34 2.03
CA ARG A 67 0.93 -11.62 1.43
C ARG A 67 1.16 -10.11 1.50
N GLY A 68 1.11 -9.44 0.35
CA GLY A 68 1.25 -7.98 0.29
C GLY A 68 0.75 -7.39 -1.03
N PRO A 69 0.70 -6.06 -1.14
CA PRO A 69 0.30 -5.38 -2.36
C PRO A 69 1.26 -5.69 -3.51
N TRP A 70 0.73 -5.74 -4.74
CA TRP A 70 1.49 -6.11 -5.93
C TRP A 70 1.52 -4.96 -6.95
N PRO A 71 2.71 -4.54 -7.44
CA PRO A 71 2.81 -3.36 -8.28
C PRO A 71 2.33 -3.57 -9.72
N TRP A 72 2.50 -4.78 -10.24
CA TRP A 72 2.19 -5.08 -11.63
C TRP A 72 0.91 -5.91 -11.69
N THR A 73 -0.18 -5.23 -11.36
CA THR A 73 -1.54 -5.80 -11.42
C THR A 73 -2.50 -4.80 -12.02
N MET A 74 -3.50 -5.30 -12.68
CA MET A 74 -4.61 -4.50 -13.17
C MET A 74 -5.94 -5.21 -12.92
N ASN A 75 -7.02 -4.44 -12.91
CA ASN A 75 -8.37 -4.94 -12.98
C ASN A 75 -9.09 -4.21 -14.12
N ALA A 76 -9.60 -4.95 -15.09
CA ALA A 76 -10.37 -4.43 -16.20
C ALA A 76 -11.80 -4.97 -16.09
N GLU A 77 -12.73 -4.11 -15.65
CA GLU A 77 -14.15 -4.46 -15.50
C GLU A 77 -14.39 -5.74 -14.68
N GLY A 78 -13.73 -5.86 -13.52
CA GLY A 78 -13.85 -7.01 -12.62
C GLY A 78 -12.92 -8.19 -12.96
N ARG A 79 -12.14 -8.11 -14.03
CA ARG A 79 -11.17 -9.13 -14.44
C ARG A 79 -9.77 -8.75 -13.96
N GLY A 80 -9.40 -9.17 -12.75
CA GLY A 80 -8.09 -8.94 -12.18
C GLY A 80 -7.01 -9.82 -12.80
N LYS A 81 -5.81 -9.25 -13.06
CA LYS A 81 -4.64 -9.96 -13.56
C LYS A 81 -3.36 -9.47 -12.91
N PHE A 82 -2.48 -10.40 -12.54
CA PHE A 82 -1.17 -10.13 -11.97
C PHE A 82 -0.08 -10.50 -12.97
N PHE A 83 0.95 -9.68 -13.07
CA PHE A 83 2.08 -9.87 -13.98
C PHE A 83 3.37 -10.04 -13.18
N ARG A 84 4.38 -10.59 -13.84
CA ARG A 84 5.71 -10.77 -13.23
C ARG A 84 6.56 -9.50 -13.36
N THR A 85 6.32 -8.70 -14.40
CA THR A 85 7.09 -7.50 -14.71
C THR A 85 6.19 -6.31 -15.03
N ARG A 86 6.76 -5.10 -14.87
CA ARG A 86 6.10 -3.86 -15.29
C ARG A 86 5.82 -3.84 -16.79
N ALA A 87 6.77 -4.32 -17.59
CA ALA A 87 6.64 -4.32 -19.05
C ALA A 87 5.44 -5.17 -19.52
N GLU A 88 5.22 -6.34 -18.92
CA GLU A 88 4.05 -7.18 -19.20
C GLU A 88 2.74 -6.46 -18.85
N ALA A 89 2.67 -5.83 -17.65
CA ALA A 89 1.48 -5.11 -17.21
C ALA A 89 1.17 -3.92 -18.14
N VAL A 90 2.18 -3.15 -18.51
CA VAL A 90 2.05 -2.02 -19.45
C VAL A 90 1.56 -2.49 -20.82
N ALA A 91 2.14 -3.57 -21.36
CA ALA A 91 1.75 -4.11 -22.66
C ALA A 91 0.29 -4.57 -22.68
N GLU A 92 -0.15 -5.26 -21.63
CA GLU A 92 -1.54 -5.72 -21.49
C GLU A 92 -2.52 -4.53 -21.42
N VAL A 93 -2.26 -3.55 -20.57
CA VAL A 93 -3.15 -2.37 -20.44
C VAL A 93 -3.17 -1.55 -21.73
N ARG A 94 -2.04 -1.45 -22.44
CA ARG A 94 -1.98 -0.78 -23.75
C ARG A 94 -2.87 -1.46 -24.77
N GLN A 95 -2.84 -2.80 -24.81
CA GLN A 95 -3.69 -3.59 -25.70
C GLN A 95 -5.17 -3.44 -25.34
N LEU A 96 -5.53 -3.58 -24.07
CA LEU A 96 -6.92 -3.43 -23.61
C LEU A 96 -7.49 -2.04 -23.96
N ARG A 97 -6.68 -0.98 -23.82
CA ARG A 97 -7.10 0.38 -24.22
C ARG A 97 -7.26 0.52 -25.72
N ALA A 98 -6.41 -0.13 -26.53
CA ALA A 98 -6.54 -0.15 -27.99
C ALA A 98 -7.82 -0.90 -28.41
N ASP A 99 -8.21 -1.92 -27.66
CA ASP A 99 -9.46 -2.68 -27.84
C ASP A 99 -10.71 -1.96 -27.31
N GLY A 100 -10.56 -0.72 -26.83
CA GLY A 100 -11.67 0.12 -26.36
C GLY A 100 -12.00 -0.01 -24.89
N MET A 101 -11.27 -0.84 -24.11
CA MET A 101 -11.47 -0.95 -22.66
C MET A 101 -11.13 0.37 -21.96
N ARG A 102 -12.05 0.87 -21.10
CA ARG A 102 -11.87 2.16 -20.43
C ARG A 102 -11.69 2.05 -18.94
N LEU A 103 -12.48 1.21 -18.27
CA LEU A 103 -12.44 1.04 -16.80
C LEU A 103 -11.33 0.07 -16.43
N ILE A 104 -10.14 0.60 -16.21
CA ILE A 104 -8.94 -0.18 -15.87
C ILE A 104 -8.30 0.42 -14.63
N ASP A 105 -8.19 -0.37 -13.57
CA ASP A 105 -7.48 -0.05 -12.34
C ASP A 105 -6.07 -0.60 -12.42
N VAL A 106 -5.06 0.14 -11.95
CA VAL A 106 -3.66 -0.26 -12.12
C VAL A 106 -2.79 -0.03 -10.87
N GLY A 107 -1.83 -0.91 -10.70
CA GLY A 107 -0.72 -0.75 -9.75
C GLY A 107 -1.05 -1.13 -8.31
N CYS A 108 -0.13 -0.80 -7.39
CA CYS A 108 -0.23 -1.09 -5.95
C CYS A 108 -1.56 -0.65 -5.33
N MET A 109 -2.08 0.47 -5.79
CA MET A 109 -3.21 1.17 -5.21
C MET A 109 -4.46 1.16 -6.11
N GLN A 110 -4.45 0.40 -7.21
CA GLN A 110 -5.54 0.21 -8.17
C GLN A 110 -6.21 1.54 -8.59
N ILE A 111 -5.38 2.46 -9.11
CA ILE A 111 -5.87 3.75 -9.60
C ILE A 111 -6.60 3.55 -10.93
N ASN A 112 -7.87 3.96 -11.00
CA ASN A 112 -8.69 3.86 -12.20
C ASN A 112 -8.27 4.91 -13.24
N LEU A 113 -7.81 4.45 -14.40
CA LEU A 113 -7.31 5.33 -15.47
C LEU A 113 -8.40 6.15 -16.17
N HIS A 114 -9.65 5.76 -16.06
CA HIS A 114 -10.77 6.50 -16.62
C HIS A 114 -11.26 7.62 -15.67
N HIS A 115 -11.38 7.29 -14.38
CA HIS A 115 -11.81 8.27 -13.38
C HIS A 115 -10.71 9.27 -13.01
N HIS A 116 -9.45 8.88 -13.22
CA HIS A 116 -8.27 9.69 -12.95
C HIS A 116 -7.38 9.87 -14.20
N PRO A 117 -7.91 10.49 -15.28
CA PRO A 117 -7.23 10.54 -16.60
C PRO A 117 -5.90 11.28 -16.58
N ASN A 118 -5.71 12.18 -15.62
CA ASN A 118 -4.50 13.00 -15.45
C ASN A 118 -3.62 12.55 -14.28
N ALA A 119 -3.84 11.33 -13.76
CA ALA A 119 -3.07 10.81 -12.63
C ALA A 119 -1.60 10.60 -12.97
N PHE A 120 -1.32 10.16 -14.20
CA PHE A 120 0.00 9.77 -14.68
C PHE A 120 0.25 10.27 -16.11
N ALA A 121 1.50 10.61 -16.41
CA ALA A 121 1.90 11.02 -17.75
C ALA A 121 2.00 9.83 -18.73
N SER A 122 2.18 8.60 -18.21
CA SER A 122 2.30 7.38 -19.01
C SER A 122 1.83 6.14 -18.25
N LEU A 123 1.65 5.02 -18.97
CA LEU A 123 1.37 3.72 -18.35
C LEU A 123 2.58 3.23 -17.53
N GLU A 124 3.78 3.52 -17.98
CA GLU A 124 5.02 3.21 -17.26
C GLU A 124 5.05 3.89 -15.90
N GLU A 125 4.63 5.16 -15.82
CA GLU A 125 4.49 5.87 -14.55
C GLU A 125 3.35 5.32 -13.70
N ALA A 126 2.22 4.97 -14.30
CA ALA A 126 1.08 4.38 -13.59
C ALA A 126 1.44 3.06 -12.88
N PHE A 127 2.36 2.28 -13.43
CA PHE A 127 2.90 1.05 -12.85
C PHE A 127 4.21 1.24 -12.07
N ASP A 128 4.70 2.47 -11.93
CA ASP A 128 5.77 2.77 -10.99
C ASP A 128 5.21 2.77 -9.57
N PRO A 129 5.76 1.95 -8.65
CA PRO A 129 5.19 1.81 -7.31
C PRO A 129 5.10 3.13 -6.54
N LEU A 130 6.13 3.99 -6.65
CA LEU A 130 6.17 5.24 -5.90
C LEU A 130 5.21 6.27 -6.47
N SER A 131 5.15 6.44 -7.79
CA SER A 131 4.21 7.34 -8.46
C SER A 131 2.76 6.93 -8.18
N ASN A 132 2.48 5.63 -8.25
CA ASN A 132 1.15 5.07 -7.97
C ASN A 132 0.73 5.30 -6.51
N ALA A 133 1.63 5.03 -5.54
CA ALA A 133 1.37 5.25 -4.13
C ALA A 133 1.23 6.75 -3.77
N ARG A 134 2.03 7.62 -4.36
CA ARG A 134 1.92 9.08 -4.17
C ARG A 134 0.60 9.64 -4.66
N TYR A 135 0.16 9.18 -5.84
CA TYR A 135 -1.16 9.58 -6.33
C TYR A 135 -2.27 9.17 -5.36
N ALA A 136 -2.27 7.93 -4.92
CA ALA A 136 -3.23 7.41 -3.95
C ALA A 136 -3.22 8.16 -2.62
N ALA A 137 -2.02 8.48 -2.11
CA ALA A 137 -1.85 9.25 -0.87
C ALA A 137 -2.45 10.65 -0.99
N ARG A 138 -2.16 11.35 -2.09
CA ARG A 138 -2.75 12.66 -2.38
C ARG A 138 -4.28 12.57 -2.46
N PHE A 139 -4.81 11.62 -3.22
CA PHE A 139 -6.24 11.42 -3.38
C PHE A 139 -6.94 11.14 -2.04
N LEU A 140 -6.36 10.28 -1.19
CA LEU A 140 -6.90 10.01 0.15
C LEU A 140 -6.86 11.26 1.05
N LYS A 141 -5.80 12.07 0.95
CA LYS A 141 -5.68 13.35 1.68
C LYS A 141 -6.74 14.35 1.21
N ASP A 142 -6.99 14.45 -0.08
CA ASP A 142 -8.02 15.33 -0.66
C ASP A 142 -9.43 14.90 -0.23
N LEU A 143 -9.69 13.58 -0.18
CA LEU A 143 -10.92 13.05 0.41
C LEU A 143 -11.04 13.46 1.88
N ASN A 144 -9.97 13.39 2.66
CA ASN A 144 -9.99 13.75 4.08
C ASN A 144 -10.21 15.25 4.29
N ALA A 145 -9.70 16.09 3.41
CA ALA A 145 -9.94 17.53 3.47
C ALA A 145 -11.44 17.88 3.36
N THR A 146 -12.22 17.05 2.66
CA THR A 146 -13.68 17.25 2.48
C THR A 146 -14.51 16.45 3.49
N ARG A 147 -14.03 15.31 3.97
CA ARG A 147 -14.78 14.40 4.86
C ARG A 147 -14.51 14.66 6.35
N GLY A 148 -13.32 15.20 6.69
CA GLY A 148 -12.89 15.46 8.07
C GLY A 148 -12.64 14.20 8.91
N ASP A 149 -12.66 13.01 8.29
CA ASP A 149 -12.50 11.73 8.95
C ASP A 149 -11.77 10.74 8.04
N TRP A 150 -10.67 10.17 8.54
CA TRP A 150 -9.80 9.27 7.76
C TRP A 150 -10.47 7.95 7.38
N MET A 151 -11.34 7.41 8.24
CA MET A 151 -12.01 6.14 7.95
C MET A 151 -13.13 6.33 6.93
N ARG A 152 -13.85 7.44 7.01
CA ARG A 152 -14.80 7.82 5.96
C ARG A 152 -14.10 8.09 4.64
N SER A 153 -12.92 8.72 4.67
CA SER A 153 -12.10 8.95 3.48
C SER A 153 -11.60 7.64 2.87
N ALA A 154 -11.15 6.69 3.69
CA ALA A 154 -10.79 5.36 3.25
C ALA A 154 -11.98 4.62 2.64
N ALA A 155 -13.16 4.68 3.25
CA ALA A 155 -14.39 4.10 2.69
C ALA A 155 -14.70 4.68 1.29
N ASN A 156 -14.57 6.00 1.14
CA ASN A 156 -14.84 6.70 -0.12
C ASN A 156 -13.70 6.63 -1.14
N TYR A 157 -12.55 6.08 -0.77
CA TYR A 157 -11.47 5.77 -1.71
C TYR A 157 -11.98 4.86 -2.83
N HIS A 158 -12.78 3.86 -2.47
CA HIS A 158 -13.35 2.89 -3.39
C HIS A 158 -14.71 3.32 -3.97
N SER A 159 -15.60 3.86 -3.14
CA SER A 159 -16.96 4.18 -3.57
C SER A 159 -17.63 5.22 -2.68
N ASN A 160 -18.48 6.07 -3.29
CA ASN A 160 -19.40 6.93 -2.54
C ASN A 160 -20.77 6.27 -2.26
N THR A 161 -21.02 5.07 -2.83
CA THR A 161 -22.25 4.31 -2.54
C THR A 161 -22.17 3.75 -1.12
N PRO A 162 -23.11 4.03 -0.21
CA PRO A 162 -22.99 3.72 1.21
C PRO A 162 -22.68 2.25 1.50
N GLU A 163 -23.36 1.33 0.84
CA GLU A 163 -23.20 -0.11 1.06
C GLU A 163 -21.82 -0.60 0.62
N ARG A 164 -21.34 -0.11 -0.54
CA ARG A 164 -20.00 -0.43 -1.06
C ARG A 164 -18.91 0.19 -0.19
N ALA A 165 -19.10 1.44 0.21
CA ALA A 165 -18.18 2.15 1.10
C ALA A 165 -18.04 1.41 2.45
N ALA A 166 -19.15 0.96 3.05
CA ALA A 166 -19.14 0.23 4.31
C ALA A 166 -18.44 -1.13 4.19
N ALA A 167 -18.73 -1.89 3.14
CA ALA A 167 -18.09 -3.18 2.89
C ALA A 167 -16.57 -3.02 2.65
N TYR A 168 -16.18 -2.01 1.89
CA TYR A 168 -14.79 -1.70 1.65
C TYR A 168 -14.06 -1.27 2.93
N LEU A 169 -14.67 -0.41 3.74
CA LEU A 169 -14.12 0.00 5.02
C LEU A 169 -13.83 -1.19 5.92
N ALA A 170 -14.79 -2.11 6.06
CA ALA A 170 -14.59 -3.32 6.86
C ALA A 170 -13.40 -4.16 6.36
N ALA A 171 -13.18 -4.25 5.04
CA ALA A 171 -12.02 -4.91 4.47
C ALA A 171 -10.71 -4.19 4.80
N VAL A 172 -10.68 -2.85 4.75
CA VAL A 172 -9.51 -2.05 5.14
C VAL A 172 -9.20 -2.21 6.63
N GLU A 173 -10.22 -2.14 7.50
CA GLU A 173 -10.06 -2.32 8.95
C GLU A 173 -9.46 -3.70 9.29
N ALA A 174 -9.87 -4.74 8.58
CA ALA A 174 -9.31 -6.08 8.75
C ALA A 174 -7.82 -6.18 8.38
N GLN A 175 -7.31 -5.31 7.50
CA GLN A 175 -5.89 -5.27 7.11
C GLN A 175 -5.03 -4.37 8.00
N LEU A 176 -5.61 -3.45 8.76
CA LEU A 176 -4.86 -2.47 9.57
C LEU A 176 -3.88 -3.10 10.57
N PRO A 177 -4.23 -4.16 11.33
CA PRO A 177 -3.29 -4.74 12.28
C PRO A 177 -2.00 -5.24 11.61
N GLU A 178 -2.14 -5.89 10.45
CA GLU A 178 -0.99 -6.40 9.69
C GLU A 178 -0.19 -5.25 9.06
N ALA A 179 -0.86 -4.31 8.41
CA ALA A 179 -0.22 -3.15 7.81
C ALA A 179 0.62 -2.36 8.82
N ARG A 180 0.15 -2.24 10.06
CA ARG A 180 0.88 -1.58 11.16
C ARG A 180 2.07 -2.39 11.63
N ARG A 181 1.93 -3.72 11.73
CA ARG A 181 3.07 -4.60 12.08
C ARG A 181 4.19 -4.49 11.03
N GLU A 182 3.85 -4.53 9.76
CA GLU A 182 4.81 -4.36 8.66
C GLU A 182 5.52 -3.00 8.70
N ALA A 183 4.85 -1.97 9.17
CA ALA A 183 5.44 -0.64 9.39
C ALA A 183 6.29 -0.53 10.67
N GLY A 184 6.46 -1.62 11.42
CA GLY A 184 7.18 -1.62 12.71
C GLY A 184 6.44 -0.87 13.83
N LEU A 185 5.14 -0.68 13.68
CA LEU A 185 4.31 0.01 14.65
C LEU A 185 3.67 -1.02 15.60
N ALA A 186 3.75 -0.76 16.91
CA ALA A 186 3.01 -1.56 17.89
C ALA A 186 1.51 -1.62 17.53
N PRO A 187 0.79 -2.70 17.88
CA PRO A 187 -0.65 -2.80 17.64
C PRO A 187 -1.49 -1.78 18.44
N SER A 188 -0.83 -0.82 19.06
CA SER A 188 -1.45 0.17 19.93
C SER A 188 -2.35 1.12 19.15
N TRP A 189 -3.51 1.37 19.73
CA TRP A 189 -4.46 2.41 19.40
C TRP A 189 -3.78 3.75 19.08
N ASN A 190 -4.08 4.32 17.91
CA ASN A 190 -3.73 5.70 17.61
C ASN A 190 -4.87 6.60 18.12
N PRO A 191 -4.62 7.53 19.07
CA PRO A 191 -5.67 8.36 19.65
C PRO A 191 -6.42 9.28 18.66
N GLY A 192 -5.92 9.42 17.43
CA GLY A 192 -6.64 10.10 16.35
C GLY A 192 -7.53 9.18 15.49
N TRP A 193 -7.51 7.86 15.75
CA TRP A 193 -8.30 6.91 14.97
C TRP A 193 -9.39 6.27 15.84
N ASN A 194 -10.64 6.68 15.63
CA ASN A 194 -11.81 6.11 16.28
C ASN A 194 -12.66 5.35 15.23
N PRO A 195 -12.59 4.02 15.16
CA PRO A 195 -13.30 3.22 14.16
C PRO A 195 -14.83 3.37 14.22
N ALA A 196 -15.36 3.84 15.34
CA ALA A 196 -16.81 4.01 15.54
C ALA A 196 -17.30 5.45 15.33
N GLY A 197 -16.43 6.40 14.92
CA GLY A 197 -16.80 7.81 14.76
C GLY A 197 -17.31 8.48 16.05
N ARG A 198 -17.14 7.86 17.22
CA ARG A 198 -17.51 8.44 18.50
C ARG A 198 -16.36 9.33 18.98
N ALA A 199 -16.65 10.62 19.19
CA ALA A 199 -15.78 11.49 19.93
C ALA A 199 -15.42 10.85 21.29
N PRO A 200 -14.17 11.04 21.80
CA PRO A 200 -13.85 10.61 23.16
C PRO A 200 -14.85 11.25 24.09
N GLY A 201 -15.59 10.41 24.82
CA GLY A 201 -16.69 10.83 25.65
C GLY A 201 -16.29 11.96 26.57
N GLY A 202 -16.94 13.12 26.39
CA GLY A 202 -16.89 14.19 27.34
C GLY A 202 -17.30 13.64 28.70
N ALA A 203 -16.43 13.82 29.69
CA ALA A 203 -16.73 13.48 31.09
C ALA A 203 -18.09 14.09 31.44
N ALA A 204 -19.06 13.26 31.75
CA ALA A 204 -20.34 13.68 32.25
C ALA A 204 -20.08 14.39 33.60
N THR A 205 -20.08 15.72 33.57
CA THR A 205 -20.12 16.55 34.77
C THR A 205 -21.42 16.26 35.48
N ARG A 206 -21.35 15.51 36.55
CA ARG A 206 -22.49 15.21 37.44
C ARG A 206 -22.88 16.50 38.15
N LEU A 207 -23.90 17.19 37.62
CA LEU A 207 -24.54 18.28 38.30
C LEU A 207 -25.22 17.75 39.57
N THR A 208 -24.62 18.01 40.71
CA THR A 208 -25.28 17.83 42.02
C THR A 208 -26.33 18.94 42.18
N MET A 209 -27.61 18.55 41.99
CA MET A 209 -28.72 19.42 42.40
C MET A 209 -28.72 19.57 43.94
N GLY A 210 -28.41 20.75 44.43
CA GLY A 210 -28.65 21.15 45.82
C GLY A 210 -30.15 21.15 46.09
N ARG A 211 -30.58 20.58 47.22
CA ARG A 211 -31.92 20.66 47.78
C ARG A 211 -32.22 22.12 48.20
N PRO A 212 -33.40 22.67 47.91
CA PRO A 212 -33.88 23.88 48.57
C PRO A 212 -34.41 23.52 49.97
N MET A 213 -34.16 24.41 50.91
CA MET A 213 -34.85 24.47 52.20
C MET A 213 -36.26 25.07 52.04
#